data_219c8905f924e62c87480b86f0525b3d
#
_entry.id   219c8905f924e62c87480b86f0525b3d
#
_cell.length_a   1.000
_cell.length_b   1.000
_cell.length_c   1.000
_cell.angle_alpha   90.00
_cell.angle_beta   90.00
_cell.angle_gamma   90.00
#
_symmetry.space_group_name_H-M   'P 1'
#
loop_
_entity.id
_entity.type
_entity.pdbx_description
1 polymer ?
#
loop_
_entity_poly.entity_id
_entity_poly.type
_entity_poly.pdbx_seq_one_letter_code
_entity_poly.pdbx_strand_id
1 'polypeptide(L)'
;MEKKQSVERIRKFVEKFFKKADVDVDSVSVKSSEQEEMVTIDVQSEKSAQILIGQNGENLRAFQYIIRLLIRKNLQEDAHFPFLVDINGYRKQKDQSLFELIDQTVKEVKQEKKIAFLPPMNAYDRRLVHLHLVSEEGVMTESVGEGEDRKVVIKPR
;
A
#
# COMPACT_ATOMS: atom_id res chain seq x y z
N MET A 1 18.16 -13.27 19.50
CA MET A 1 18.80 -12.00 19.88
C MET A 1 19.11 -11.13 18.67
N GLU A 2 19.60 -11.66 17.59
CA GLU A 2 19.96 -10.92 16.35
C GLU A 2 18.79 -10.13 15.73
N LYS A 3 17.60 -10.75 15.53
CA LYS A 3 16.43 -10.04 14.93
C LYS A 3 16.02 -8.78 15.70
N LYS A 4 16.08 -8.78 17.03
CA LYS A 4 15.74 -7.57 17.83
C LYS A 4 16.76 -6.45 17.65
N GLN A 5 18.05 -6.80 17.49
CA GLN A 5 19.10 -5.81 17.21
C GLN A 5 18.96 -5.23 15.81
N SER A 6 18.62 -6.04 14.81
CA SER A 6 18.36 -5.59 13.44
C SER A 6 17.17 -4.64 13.37
N VAL A 7 16.05 -4.95 14.02
CA VAL A 7 14.85 -4.09 14.11
C VAL A 7 15.20 -2.71 14.70
N GLU A 8 15.95 -2.66 15.79
CA GLU A 8 16.33 -1.41 16.43
C GLU A 8 17.33 -0.59 15.58
N ARG A 9 18.24 -1.26 14.87
CA ARG A 9 19.15 -0.59 13.91
C ARG A 9 18.38 0.02 12.74
N ILE A 10 17.41 -0.71 12.19
CA ILE A 10 16.53 -0.19 11.12
C ILE A 10 15.76 1.02 11.62
N ARG A 11 15.14 0.95 12.80
CA ARG A 11 14.39 2.06 13.38
C ARG A 11 15.24 3.32 13.49
N LYS A 12 16.39 3.24 14.16
CA LYS A 12 17.31 4.37 14.33
C LYS A 12 17.80 4.94 12.98
N PHE A 13 18.00 4.06 12.01
CA PHE A 13 18.41 4.47 10.67
C PHE A 13 17.32 5.28 9.97
N VAL A 14 16.08 4.82 10.03
CA VAL A 14 14.93 5.51 9.41
C VAL A 14 14.64 6.84 10.10
N GLU A 15 14.68 6.90 11.42
CA GLU A 15 14.56 8.15 12.19
C GLU A 15 15.64 9.17 11.79
N LYS A 16 16.90 8.72 11.68
CA LYS A 16 18.01 9.57 11.23
C LYS A 16 17.84 10.05 9.81
N PHE A 17 17.29 9.20 8.94
CA PHE A 17 16.99 9.56 7.55
C PHE A 17 15.98 10.71 7.49
N PHE A 18 14.84 10.59 8.18
CA PHE A 18 13.81 11.64 8.22
C PHE A 18 14.36 12.96 8.76
N LYS A 19 15.13 12.88 9.87
CA LYS A 19 15.76 14.06 10.46
C LYS A 19 16.72 14.74 9.49
N LYS A 20 17.49 13.97 8.69
CA LYS A 20 18.39 14.54 7.68
C LYS A 20 17.67 15.09 6.47
N ALA A 21 16.52 14.53 6.12
CA ALA A 21 15.68 14.99 5.02
C ALA A 21 14.82 16.20 5.41
N ASP A 22 14.92 16.68 6.65
CA ASP A 22 14.09 17.76 7.20
C ASP A 22 12.58 17.50 7.05
N VAL A 23 12.19 16.23 7.23
CA VAL A 23 10.81 15.78 7.18
C VAL A 23 10.29 15.57 8.60
N ASP A 24 9.19 16.22 8.91
CA ASP A 24 8.56 16.17 10.24
C ASP A 24 7.82 14.83 10.42
N VAL A 25 8.33 14.02 11.34
CA VAL A 25 7.81 12.68 11.66
C VAL A 25 7.66 12.56 13.16
N ASP A 26 6.47 12.18 13.61
CA ASP A 26 6.14 12.10 15.04
C ASP A 26 6.73 10.83 15.68
N SER A 27 6.67 9.70 14.98
CA SER A 27 7.28 8.45 15.45
C SER A 27 7.56 7.47 14.31
N VAL A 28 8.55 6.60 14.54
CA VAL A 28 8.87 5.46 13.68
C VAL A 28 8.85 4.20 14.55
N SER A 29 8.05 3.23 14.16
CA SER A 29 8.06 1.91 14.75
C SER A 29 8.43 0.84 13.73
N VAL A 30 9.14 -0.18 14.16
CA VAL A 30 9.55 -1.29 13.31
C VAL A 30 9.12 -2.59 13.97
N LYS A 31 8.35 -3.38 13.24
CA LYS A 31 7.84 -4.68 13.69
C LYS A 31 8.35 -5.77 12.77
N SER A 32 8.69 -6.91 13.32
CA SER A 32 9.05 -8.12 12.59
C SER A 32 7.97 -9.17 12.82
N SER A 33 7.34 -9.63 11.75
CA SER A 33 6.46 -10.80 11.78
C SER A 33 7.30 -12.05 11.61
N GLU A 34 7.19 -12.99 12.55
CA GLU A 34 7.87 -14.29 12.43
C GLU A 34 7.17 -15.21 11.42
N GLN A 35 5.86 -15.03 11.25
CA GLN A 35 5.04 -15.85 10.35
C GLN A 35 5.19 -15.45 8.89
N GLU A 36 5.40 -14.16 8.63
CA GLU A 36 5.46 -13.62 7.26
C GLU A 36 6.89 -13.34 6.79
N GLU A 37 7.90 -13.57 7.64
CA GLU A 37 9.30 -13.20 7.39
C GLU A 37 9.48 -11.74 6.92
N MET A 38 8.53 -10.86 7.24
CA MET A 38 8.45 -9.48 6.78
C MET A 38 8.70 -8.51 7.93
N VAL A 39 9.38 -7.43 7.63
CA VAL A 39 9.56 -6.29 8.54
C VAL A 39 8.64 -5.15 8.10
N THR A 40 7.81 -4.67 9.01
CA THR A 40 6.96 -3.48 8.77
C THR A 40 7.57 -2.27 9.47
N ILE A 41 7.72 -1.19 8.73
CA ILE A 41 8.18 0.13 9.20
C ILE A 41 6.96 1.03 9.18
N ASP A 42 6.38 1.28 10.35
CA ASP A 42 5.23 2.18 10.51
C ASP A 42 5.73 3.58 10.89
N VAL A 43 5.39 4.55 10.08
CA VAL A 43 5.75 5.96 10.28
C VAL A 43 4.48 6.72 10.62
N GLN A 44 4.52 7.48 11.70
CA GLN A 44 3.45 8.41 12.06
C GLN A 44 3.91 9.83 11.77
N SER A 45 3.11 10.60 11.06
CA SER A 45 3.36 12.01 10.76
C SER A 45 2.05 12.74 10.57
N GLU A 46 1.79 13.73 11.40
CA GLU A 46 0.61 14.58 11.26
C GLU A 46 0.80 15.59 10.13
N LYS A 47 1.96 16.25 10.09
CA LYS A 47 2.21 17.34 9.15
C LYS A 47 2.66 16.89 7.77
N SER A 48 3.50 15.86 7.69
CA SER A 48 4.15 15.47 6.43
C SER A 48 3.47 14.28 5.74
N ALA A 49 2.44 13.67 6.34
CA ALA A 49 1.80 12.47 5.81
C ALA A 49 1.36 12.62 4.35
N GLN A 50 0.72 13.73 4.00
CA GLN A 50 0.21 13.97 2.66
C GLN A 50 1.33 14.00 1.61
N ILE A 51 2.46 14.64 1.93
CA ILE A 51 3.64 14.70 1.05
C ILE A 51 4.30 13.33 0.95
N LEU A 52 4.44 12.63 2.08
CA LEU A 52 5.09 11.30 2.12
C LEU A 52 4.28 10.22 1.41
N ILE A 53 2.96 10.31 1.45
CA ILE A 53 2.07 9.38 0.76
C ILE A 53 2.00 9.71 -0.74
N GLY A 54 1.77 10.98 -1.06
CA GLY A 54 1.56 11.46 -2.43
C GLY A 54 0.24 11.00 -3.04
N GLN A 55 0.00 11.37 -4.28
CA GLN A 55 -1.20 10.97 -5.01
C GLN A 55 -1.24 9.44 -5.18
N ASN A 56 -2.33 8.81 -4.76
CA ASN A 56 -2.51 7.35 -4.82
C ASN A 56 -1.38 6.51 -4.19
N GLY A 57 -0.57 7.09 -3.28
CA GLY A 57 0.56 6.42 -2.64
C GLY A 57 1.83 6.34 -3.49
N GLU A 58 1.99 7.19 -4.49
CA GLU A 58 3.16 7.18 -5.37
C GLU A 58 4.44 7.54 -4.63
N ASN A 59 4.40 8.60 -3.81
CA ASN A 59 5.56 8.98 -3.01
C ASN A 59 5.91 7.91 -1.98
N LEU A 60 4.91 7.28 -1.37
CA LEU A 60 5.13 6.17 -0.44
C LEU A 60 5.84 4.98 -1.11
N ARG A 61 5.50 4.66 -2.36
CA ARG A 61 6.19 3.60 -3.13
C ARG A 61 7.63 3.98 -3.44
N ALA A 62 7.87 5.20 -3.90
CA ALA A 62 9.20 5.72 -4.16
C ALA A 62 10.04 5.74 -2.87
N PHE A 63 9.45 6.19 -1.78
CA PHE A 63 10.05 6.24 -0.46
C PHE A 63 10.43 4.84 0.05
N GLN A 64 9.54 3.87 -0.06
CA GLN A 64 9.84 2.46 0.27
C GLN A 64 11.05 1.94 -0.54
N TYR A 65 11.13 2.27 -1.82
CA TYR A 65 12.27 1.87 -2.67
C TYR A 65 13.58 2.49 -2.18
N ILE A 66 13.59 3.79 -1.89
CA ILE A 66 14.78 4.50 -1.36
C ILE A 66 15.22 3.90 -0.04
N ILE A 67 14.31 3.73 0.93
CA ILE A 67 14.61 3.13 2.23
C ILE A 67 15.20 1.73 2.06
N ARG A 68 14.68 0.93 1.13
CA ARG A 68 15.20 -0.40 0.83
C ARG A 68 16.66 -0.35 0.37
N LEU A 69 16.99 0.52 -0.56
CA LEU A 69 18.36 0.69 -1.05
C LEU A 69 19.30 1.14 0.05
N LEU A 70 18.86 2.09 0.86
CA LEU A 70 19.67 2.67 1.93
C LEU A 70 19.91 1.66 3.07
N ILE A 71 18.93 0.87 3.45
CA ILE A 71 19.08 -0.19 4.46
C ILE A 71 20.10 -1.23 3.96
N ARG A 72 19.95 -1.73 2.74
CA ARG A 72 20.91 -2.68 2.13
C ARG A 72 22.34 -2.15 2.13
N LYS A 73 22.51 -0.88 1.76
CA LYS A 73 23.85 -0.26 1.67
C LYS A 73 24.51 -0.03 3.03
N ASN A 74 23.73 0.37 4.05
CA ASN A 74 24.30 0.87 5.31
C ASN A 74 24.34 -0.16 6.43
N LEU A 75 23.46 -1.16 6.39
CA LEU A 75 23.40 -2.14 7.47
C LEU A 75 24.21 -3.41 7.20
N GLN A 76 24.79 -3.56 5.98
CA GLN A 76 25.62 -4.72 5.57
C GLN A 76 24.99 -6.09 5.95
N GLU A 77 23.74 -6.07 6.31
CA GLU A 77 23.02 -7.29 6.62
C GLU A 77 22.61 -7.93 5.28
N ASP A 78 22.58 -9.24 5.23
CA ASP A 78 21.88 -10.02 4.22
C ASP A 78 20.37 -9.74 4.35
N ALA A 79 20.00 -8.45 4.17
CA ALA A 79 18.64 -7.94 4.24
C ALA A 79 17.85 -8.41 3.01
N HIS A 80 17.80 -9.74 2.82
CA HIS A 80 16.97 -10.39 1.83
C HIS A 80 15.51 -10.50 2.30
N PHE A 81 15.24 -10.12 3.56
CA PHE A 81 13.86 -10.11 4.04
C PHE A 81 13.07 -8.95 3.42
N PRO A 82 11.86 -9.22 2.98
CA PRO A 82 10.97 -8.20 2.49
C PRO A 82 10.60 -7.25 3.64
N PHE A 83 10.54 -5.95 3.34
CA PHE A 83 9.97 -4.99 4.29
C PHE A 83 8.99 -4.05 3.61
N LEU A 84 8.03 -3.62 4.39
CA LEU A 84 6.97 -2.74 4.02
C LEU A 84 7.09 -1.44 4.80
N VAL A 85 6.98 -0.30 4.12
CA VAL A 85 6.83 1.01 4.76
C VAL A 85 5.37 1.40 4.69
N ASP A 86 4.80 1.82 5.80
CA ASP A 86 3.46 2.38 5.87
C ASP A 86 3.48 3.72 6.59
N ILE A 87 2.57 4.61 6.22
CA ILE A 87 2.44 5.95 6.80
C ILE A 87 1.01 6.12 7.27
N ASN A 88 0.84 6.33 8.58
CA ASN A 88 -0.45 6.54 9.25
C ASN A 88 -1.51 5.47 8.94
N GLY A 89 -1.11 4.23 8.64
CA GLY A 89 -2.05 3.17 8.26
C GLY A 89 -2.69 3.35 6.88
N TYR A 90 -2.06 4.14 6.00
CA TYR A 90 -2.59 4.51 4.69
C TYR A 90 -3.03 3.32 3.85
N ARG A 91 -2.23 2.24 3.82
CA ARG A 91 -2.53 1.06 2.99
C ARG A 91 -3.86 0.43 3.38
N LYS A 92 -4.06 0.21 4.68
CA LYS A 92 -5.31 -0.37 5.19
C LYS A 92 -6.52 0.53 4.90
N GLN A 93 -6.38 1.83 5.11
CA GLN A 93 -7.45 2.79 4.81
C GLN A 93 -7.79 2.82 3.32
N LYS A 94 -6.77 2.80 2.46
CA LYS A 94 -6.95 2.76 1.01
C LYS A 94 -7.69 1.51 0.55
N ASP A 95 -7.26 0.33 1.03
CA ASP A 95 -7.90 -0.93 0.67
C ASP A 95 -9.37 -0.96 1.15
N GLN A 96 -9.63 -0.48 2.36
CA GLN A 96 -10.99 -0.37 2.89
C GLN A 96 -11.87 0.56 2.05
N SER A 97 -11.39 1.74 1.70
CA SER A 97 -12.12 2.67 0.83
C SER A 97 -12.39 2.08 -0.56
N LEU A 98 -11.45 1.28 -1.09
CA LEU A 98 -11.64 0.57 -2.35
C LEU A 98 -12.75 -0.47 -2.23
N PHE A 99 -12.78 -1.27 -1.16
CA PHE A 99 -13.83 -2.27 -0.95
C PHE A 99 -15.21 -1.64 -0.78
N GLU A 100 -15.31 -0.54 -0.04
CA GLU A 100 -16.57 0.21 0.11
C GLU A 100 -17.09 0.71 -1.26
N LEU A 101 -16.20 1.24 -2.10
CA LEU A 101 -16.54 1.65 -3.46
C LEU A 101 -16.99 0.48 -4.33
N ILE A 102 -16.31 -0.67 -4.25
CA ILE A 102 -16.68 -1.88 -4.99
C ILE A 102 -18.08 -2.35 -4.58
N ASP A 103 -18.34 -2.46 -3.28
CA ASP A 103 -19.61 -2.95 -2.74
C ASP A 103 -20.79 -2.05 -3.13
N GLN A 104 -20.58 -0.74 -3.11
CA GLN A 104 -21.57 0.23 -3.60
C GLN A 104 -21.82 0.06 -5.10
N THR A 105 -20.75 -0.03 -5.91
CA THR A 105 -20.87 -0.18 -7.37
C THR A 105 -21.56 -1.49 -7.75
N VAL A 106 -21.27 -2.59 -7.04
CA VAL A 106 -21.95 -3.89 -7.26
C VAL A 106 -23.46 -3.78 -7.01
N LYS A 107 -23.87 -3.09 -5.96
CA LYS A 107 -25.30 -2.86 -5.67
C LYS A 107 -25.96 -2.11 -6.81
N GLU A 108 -25.33 -1.05 -7.31
CA GLU A 108 -25.85 -0.27 -8.45
C GLU A 108 -25.94 -1.11 -9.71
N VAL A 109 -24.90 -1.88 -10.06
CA VAL A 109 -24.89 -2.77 -11.24
C VAL A 109 -26.00 -3.81 -11.17
N LYS A 110 -26.21 -4.42 -9.98
CA LYS A 110 -27.27 -5.42 -9.80
C LYS A 110 -28.68 -4.83 -9.90
N GLN A 111 -28.88 -3.62 -9.37
CA GLN A 111 -30.18 -2.94 -9.40
C GLN A 111 -30.54 -2.40 -10.77
N GLU A 112 -29.60 -1.68 -11.40
CA GLU A 112 -29.86 -1.02 -12.68
C GLU A 112 -29.66 -1.91 -13.90
N LYS A 113 -29.00 -3.07 -13.73
CA LYS A 113 -28.61 -3.98 -14.81
C LYS A 113 -27.71 -3.32 -15.87
N LYS A 114 -26.91 -2.32 -15.45
CA LYS A 114 -25.99 -1.57 -16.30
C LYS A 114 -24.54 -1.85 -15.93
N ILE A 115 -23.67 -1.62 -16.89
CA ILE A 115 -22.21 -1.70 -16.70
C ILE A 115 -21.75 -0.47 -15.92
N ALA A 116 -20.88 -0.67 -14.93
CA ALA A 116 -20.21 0.40 -14.21
C ALA A 116 -18.68 0.32 -14.36
N PHE A 117 -18.04 1.48 -14.40
CA PHE A 117 -16.59 1.62 -14.49
C PHE A 117 -16.07 2.16 -13.17
N LEU A 118 -15.13 1.45 -12.57
CA LEU A 118 -14.36 1.97 -11.45
C LEU A 118 -13.32 3.00 -11.94
N PRO A 119 -12.86 3.90 -11.09
CA PRO A 119 -11.77 4.82 -11.44
C PRO A 119 -10.52 4.09 -11.93
N PRO A 120 -9.67 4.74 -12.75
CA PRO A 120 -8.35 4.21 -13.10
C PRO A 120 -7.54 3.87 -11.85
N MET A 121 -6.86 2.73 -11.87
CA MET A 121 -6.11 2.24 -10.72
C MET A 121 -4.93 1.36 -11.14
N ASN A 122 -3.93 1.24 -10.27
CA ASN A 122 -2.76 0.42 -10.51
C ASN A 122 -3.07 -1.09 -10.55
N ALA A 123 -2.11 -1.91 -10.99
CA ALA A 123 -2.31 -3.35 -11.17
C ALA A 123 -2.66 -4.10 -9.86
N TYR A 124 -2.12 -3.66 -8.73
CA TYR A 124 -2.42 -4.24 -7.42
C TYR A 124 -3.89 -3.98 -7.04
N ASP A 125 -4.36 -2.75 -7.14
CA ASP A 125 -5.74 -2.37 -6.83
C ASP A 125 -6.72 -3.12 -7.75
N ARG A 126 -6.43 -3.22 -9.07
CA ARG A 126 -7.26 -4.01 -9.99
C ARG A 126 -7.35 -5.50 -9.60
N ARG A 127 -6.23 -6.07 -9.15
CA ARG A 127 -6.22 -7.45 -8.65
C ARG A 127 -7.09 -7.61 -7.40
N LEU A 128 -7.05 -6.65 -6.48
CA LEU A 128 -7.91 -6.65 -5.30
C LEU A 128 -9.40 -6.63 -5.69
N VAL A 129 -9.80 -5.81 -6.66
CA VAL A 129 -11.18 -5.79 -7.18
C VAL A 129 -11.59 -7.16 -7.69
N HIS A 130 -10.77 -7.78 -8.55
CA HIS A 130 -11.08 -9.10 -9.11
C HIS A 130 -11.18 -10.18 -8.03
N LEU A 131 -10.29 -10.16 -7.04
CA LEU A 131 -10.31 -11.12 -5.92
C LEU A 131 -11.52 -10.91 -5.02
N HIS A 132 -11.87 -9.66 -4.71
CA HIS A 132 -13.02 -9.34 -3.87
C HIS A 132 -14.34 -9.81 -4.51
N LEU A 133 -14.44 -9.76 -5.83
CA LEU A 133 -15.65 -10.11 -6.57
C LEU A 133 -15.64 -11.50 -7.21
N VAL A 134 -14.60 -12.31 -6.98
CA VAL A 134 -14.48 -13.65 -7.61
C VAL A 134 -15.64 -14.58 -7.26
N SER A 135 -16.18 -14.49 -6.05
CA SER A 135 -17.31 -15.28 -5.55
C SER A 135 -18.64 -14.52 -5.56
N GLU A 136 -18.66 -13.28 -6.04
CA GLU A 136 -19.86 -12.46 -6.04
C GLU A 136 -20.80 -12.84 -7.17
N GLU A 137 -21.99 -13.34 -6.81
CA GLU A 137 -22.98 -13.77 -7.79
C GLU A 137 -23.66 -12.58 -8.49
N GLY A 138 -24.00 -12.78 -9.77
CA GLY A 138 -24.73 -11.80 -10.57
C GLY A 138 -23.90 -10.68 -11.18
N VAL A 139 -22.58 -10.68 -10.98
CA VAL A 139 -21.65 -9.75 -11.62
C VAL A 139 -20.42 -10.46 -12.19
N MET A 140 -19.76 -9.80 -13.13
CA MET A 140 -18.45 -10.19 -13.65
C MET A 140 -17.55 -8.96 -13.78
N THR A 141 -16.24 -9.16 -13.71
CA THR A 141 -15.26 -8.09 -13.77
C THR A 141 -14.27 -8.27 -14.90
N GLU A 142 -13.88 -7.17 -15.53
CA GLU A 142 -12.90 -7.14 -16.60
C GLU A 142 -11.99 -5.91 -16.45
N SER A 143 -10.68 -6.05 -16.70
CA SER A 143 -9.77 -4.90 -16.76
C SER A 143 -9.70 -4.35 -18.18
N VAL A 144 -10.01 -3.06 -18.36
CA VAL A 144 -10.05 -2.37 -19.66
C VAL A 144 -9.14 -1.14 -19.64
N GLY A 145 -8.73 -0.70 -20.84
CA GLY A 145 -7.82 0.44 -20.99
C GLY A 145 -6.35 0.05 -20.87
N GLU A 146 -5.47 1.04 -21.06
CA GLU A 146 -4.01 0.88 -21.06
C GLU A 146 -3.34 1.94 -20.18
N GLY A 147 -2.13 1.66 -19.72
CA GLY A 147 -1.32 2.61 -18.95
C GLY A 147 -2.03 3.11 -17.71
N GLU A 148 -2.01 4.42 -17.52
CA GLU A 148 -2.59 5.11 -16.35
C GLU A 148 -4.12 5.15 -16.37
N ASP A 149 -4.75 5.04 -17.56
CA ASP A 149 -6.21 5.02 -17.71
C ASP A 149 -6.83 3.63 -17.47
N ARG A 150 -6.00 2.62 -17.19
CA ARG A 150 -6.46 1.25 -17.02
C ARG A 150 -7.27 1.09 -15.74
N LYS A 151 -8.48 0.54 -15.89
CA LYS A 151 -9.52 0.42 -14.86
C LYS A 151 -10.23 -0.92 -14.90
N VAL A 152 -11.05 -1.18 -13.88
CA VAL A 152 -11.94 -2.35 -13.88
C VAL A 152 -13.35 -1.92 -14.23
N VAL A 153 -14.00 -2.72 -15.05
CA VAL A 153 -15.43 -2.63 -15.34
C VAL A 153 -16.14 -3.76 -14.62
N ILE A 154 -17.28 -3.44 -13.99
CA ILE A 154 -18.20 -4.40 -13.35
C ILE A 154 -19.45 -4.48 -14.26
N LYS A 155 -19.75 -5.70 -14.70
CA LYS A 155 -20.85 -6.01 -15.63
C LYS A 155 -21.87 -6.91 -14.93
N PRO A 156 -23.18 -6.75 -15.19
CA PRO A 156 -24.16 -7.76 -14.78
C PRO A 156 -23.89 -9.07 -15.54
N ARG A 157 -24.12 -10.17 -14.87
CA ARG A 157 -24.00 -11.51 -15.44
C ARG A 157 -25.32 -11.97 -16.01
#